data_20de7eaf786f837fd0812ce88af8d2df
#
_entry.id   20de7eaf786f837fd0812ce88af8d2df
#
_cell.length_a   1.000
_cell.length_b   1.000
_cell.length_c   1.000
_cell.angle_alpha   90.00
_cell.angle_beta   90.00
_cell.angle_gamma   90.00
#
_symmetry.space_group_name_H-M   'P 1'
#
loop_
_entity.id
_entity.type
_entity.pdbx_description
1 polymer ?
#
loop_
_entity_poly.entity_id
_entity_poly.type
_entity_poly.pdbx_seq_one_letter_code
_entity_poly.pdbx_strand_id
1 'polypeptide(L)'
;YIDNYFFHEHKKLSIFSFWGWIYLTDLSKNNGLLYFIVDYLALYIDDTAFRHKITTGCIYDFLQNKTGIDDGMRQARICPTCLERISNNLSSPEQINILEDLKILMNFLSDSSKWNQDILDLVIPQHQSIKKRKSKKSGEINVVIASPSDAWLERKNLLEKLEIQFRRGHHESYCCKRLIVHGWEDLASQSGYSQDIINRQIICNVDFVVAIFKYKLGTPTIDIATNQERSVSGTAEELLTSLNNSMADKPLGMAYFYSKAPSVSVDLDDLEIIKNDWDNLQKFKKDIQNKILYKPYTETGDLLQIIISDLEKNIIDYFE
;
A
#
# COMPACT_ATOMS: atom_id res chain seq x y z
N TYR A 1 -8.47 -0.89 -24.01
CA TYR A 1 -9.63 -0.12 -24.52
C TYR A 1 -10.67 0.14 -23.42
N ILE A 2 -10.20 0.46 -22.21
CA ILE A 2 -11.06 0.88 -21.08
C ILE A 2 -11.11 2.43 -21.02
N ASP A 3 -10.46 3.08 -21.94
CA ASP A 3 -10.19 4.53 -21.93
C ASP A 3 -11.42 5.43 -22.03
N ASN A 4 -12.56 4.88 -22.48
CA ASN A 4 -13.75 5.67 -22.75
C ASN A 4 -14.89 5.48 -21.74
N TYR A 5 -14.73 4.62 -20.72
CA TYR A 5 -15.76 4.36 -19.73
C TYR A 5 -15.27 4.73 -18.34
N PHE A 6 -15.99 5.61 -17.65
CA PHE A 6 -15.82 5.80 -16.22
C PHE A 6 -16.47 4.69 -15.43
N PHE A 7 -17.59 4.18 -15.93
CA PHE A 7 -18.47 3.27 -15.24
C PHE A 7 -19.02 2.22 -16.20
N HIS A 8 -18.99 0.98 -15.80
CA HIS A 8 -19.63 -0.13 -16.48
C HIS A 8 -20.26 -1.07 -15.48
N GLU A 9 -21.55 -1.33 -15.66
CA GLU A 9 -22.31 -2.27 -14.83
C GLU A 9 -22.52 -3.58 -15.58
N HIS A 10 -22.25 -4.69 -14.91
CA HIS A 10 -22.58 -6.02 -15.42
C HIS A 10 -23.13 -6.88 -14.28
N LYS A 11 -24.45 -7.12 -14.28
CA LYS A 11 -25.18 -7.84 -13.22
C LYS A 11 -24.99 -7.17 -11.86
N LYS A 12 -24.19 -7.78 -10.96
CA LYS A 12 -23.90 -7.26 -9.61
C LYS A 12 -22.49 -6.67 -9.49
N LEU A 13 -21.84 -6.41 -10.61
CA LEU A 13 -20.47 -5.89 -10.66
C LEU A 13 -20.45 -4.53 -11.33
N SER A 14 -19.91 -3.56 -10.66
CA SER A 14 -19.63 -2.22 -11.20
C SER A 14 -18.12 -2.01 -11.31
N ILE A 15 -17.68 -1.53 -12.47
CA ILE A 15 -16.27 -1.27 -12.76
C ILE A 15 -16.09 0.22 -12.98
N PHE A 16 -15.19 0.85 -12.23
CA PHE A 16 -14.84 2.25 -12.35
C PHE A 16 -13.44 2.40 -12.92
N SER A 17 -13.23 3.41 -13.78
CA SER A 17 -11.93 3.73 -14.35
C SER A 17 -11.51 5.15 -13.98
N PHE A 18 -10.32 5.29 -13.41
CA PHE A 18 -9.68 6.57 -13.09
C PHE A 18 -8.54 6.92 -14.05
N TRP A 19 -8.49 6.27 -15.21
CA TRP A 19 -7.47 6.57 -16.22
C TRP A 19 -7.60 8.01 -16.71
N GLY A 20 -6.48 8.73 -16.69
CA GLY A 20 -6.45 10.15 -17.09
C GLY A 20 -7.10 11.11 -16.09
N TRP A 21 -7.40 10.69 -14.86
CA TRP A 21 -8.10 11.48 -13.84
C TRP A 21 -7.51 12.86 -13.62
N ILE A 22 -6.18 12.96 -13.55
CA ILE A 22 -5.45 14.22 -13.34
C ILE A 22 -5.65 15.27 -14.46
N TYR A 23 -6.14 14.87 -15.63
CA TYR A 23 -6.45 15.77 -16.74
C TYR A 23 -7.91 16.20 -16.74
N LEU A 24 -8.74 15.63 -15.86
CA LEU A 24 -10.18 15.85 -15.85
C LEU A 24 -10.62 16.73 -14.68
N THR A 25 -9.91 16.64 -13.55
CA THR A 25 -10.26 17.33 -12.31
C THR A 25 -9.03 17.39 -11.38
N ASP A 26 -9.01 18.38 -10.48
CA ASP A 26 -8.09 18.48 -9.34
C ASP A 26 -8.62 17.77 -8.08
N LEU A 27 -9.85 17.26 -8.12
CA LEU A 27 -10.43 16.49 -7.03
C LEU A 27 -9.78 15.10 -6.93
N SER A 28 -9.70 14.57 -5.72
CA SER A 28 -9.13 13.24 -5.47
C SER A 28 -9.92 12.13 -6.15
N LYS A 29 -9.27 10.98 -6.39
CA LYS A 29 -9.95 9.77 -6.87
C LYS A 29 -11.05 9.30 -5.91
N ASN A 30 -10.93 9.61 -4.62
CA ASN A 30 -11.95 9.31 -3.62
C ASN A 30 -13.24 10.09 -3.88
N ASN A 31 -13.16 11.37 -4.26
CA ASN A 31 -14.32 12.13 -4.71
C ASN A 31 -14.98 11.49 -5.94
N GLY A 32 -14.15 11.04 -6.88
CA GLY A 32 -14.64 10.34 -8.07
C GLY A 32 -15.32 9.02 -7.73
N LEU A 33 -14.73 8.22 -6.84
CA LEU A 33 -15.34 6.97 -6.40
C LEU A 33 -16.69 7.22 -5.72
N LEU A 34 -16.76 8.22 -4.84
CA LEU A 34 -18.01 8.60 -4.17
C LEU A 34 -19.06 9.05 -5.19
N TYR A 35 -18.66 9.85 -6.19
CA TYR A 35 -19.57 10.27 -7.25
C TYR A 35 -20.15 9.08 -8.02
N PHE A 36 -19.34 8.09 -8.37
CA PHE A 36 -19.80 6.86 -9.02
C PHE A 36 -20.71 6.01 -8.13
N ILE A 37 -20.43 5.93 -6.83
CA ILE A 37 -21.31 5.26 -5.88
C ILE A 37 -22.66 5.96 -5.81
N VAL A 38 -22.68 7.30 -5.76
CA VAL A 38 -23.90 8.11 -5.76
C VAL A 38 -24.68 7.91 -7.06
N ASP A 39 -24.02 7.90 -8.22
CA ASP A 39 -24.64 7.63 -9.52
C ASP A 39 -25.27 6.22 -9.56
N TYR A 40 -24.56 5.22 -9.05
CA TYR A 40 -25.07 3.85 -8.96
C TYR A 40 -26.29 3.72 -8.05
N LEU A 41 -26.24 4.33 -6.86
CA LEU A 41 -27.39 4.33 -5.94
C LEU A 41 -28.59 5.05 -6.54
N ALA A 42 -28.37 6.15 -7.27
CA ALA A 42 -29.44 6.85 -7.97
C ALA A 42 -30.11 5.97 -9.03
N LEU A 43 -29.33 5.20 -9.78
CA LEU A 43 -29.84 4.22 -10.76
C LEU A 43 -30.58 3.05 -10.09
N TYR A 44 -30.11 2.61 -8.92
CA TYR A 44 -30.80 1.56 -8.15
C TYR A 44 -32.21 1.99 -7.66
N ILE A 45 -32.36 3.28 -7.31
CA ILE A 45 -33.65 3.82 -6.89
C ILE A 45 -34.59 3.95 -8.08
N ASP A 46 -34.10 4.36 -9.24
CA ASP A 46 -34.87 4.59 -10.45
C ASP A 46 -34.17 3.98 -11.66
N ASP A 47 -34.45 2.70 -11.93
CA ASP A 47 -33.88 1.93 -13.05
C ASP A 47 -34.43 2.37 -14.42
N THR A 48 -35.54 3.11 -14.42
CA THR A 48 -36.13 3.71 -15.62
C THR A 48 -35.42 5.01 -16.01
N ALA A 49 -34.34 5.34 -15.34
CA ALA A 49 -33.71 6.65 -15.35
C ALA A 49 -33.37 7.10 -16.77
N PHE A 50 -34.11 8.05 -17.26
CA PHE A 50 -33.74 8.83 -18.40
C PHE A 50 -32.58 9.75 -18.03
N ARG A 51 -31.42 9.48 -18.60
CA ARG A 51 -30.27 10.37 -18.42
C ARG A 51 -30.43 11.66 -19.19
N HIS A 52 -30.08 12.79 -18.60
CA HIS A 52 -30.06 14.05 -19.28
C HIS A 52 -29.01 14.04 -20.39
N LYS A 53 -29.35 14.49 -21.58
CA LYS A 53 -28.44 14.60 -22.73
C LYS A 53 -27.50 15.80 -22.63
N ILE A 54 -27.85 16.77 -21.81
CA ILE A 54 -27.08 17.98 -21.57
C ILE A 54 -26.61 17.96 -20.13
N THR A 55 -25.35 18.28 -19.88
CA THR A 55 -24.79 18.39 -18.54
C THR A 55 -25.46 19.54 -17.77
N THR A 56 -26.16 19.20 -16.70
CA THR A 56 -26.90 20.13 -15.85
C THR A 56 -26.37 20.19 -14.42
N GLY A 57 -25.37 19.37 -14.10
CA GLY A 57 -24.88 19.13 -12.75
C GLY A 57 -25.77 18.18 -11.94
N CYS A 58 -26.75 17.53 -12.58
CA CYS A 58 -27.58 16.52 -11.97
C CYS A 58 -26.86 15.16 -12.00
N ILE A 59 -27.04 14.34 -10.94
CA ILE A 59 -26.48 12.99 -10.89
C ILE A 59 -26.98 12.07 -12.04
N TYR A 60 -28.09 12.41 -12.65
CA TYR A 60 -28.63 11.71 -13.82
C TYR A 60 -28.11 12.26 -15.17
N ASP A 61 -27.10 13.08 -15.17
CA ASP A 61 -26.49 13.52 -16.42
C ASP A 61 -25.72 12.39 -17.10
N PHE A 62 -25.90 12.26 -18.42
CA PHE A 62 -25.05 11.39 -19.24
C PHE A 62 -23.80 12.15 -19.65
N LEU A 63 -22.67 11.79 -19.04
CA LEU A 63 -21.39 12.45 -19.30
C LEU A 63 -20.77 11.96 -20.63
N GLN A 64 -21.28 12.46 -21.75
CA GLN A 64 -20.69 12.19 -23.07
C GLN A 64 -19.24 12.69 -23.15
N ASN A 65 -18.96 13.83 -22.54
CA ASN A 65 -17.62 14.37 -22.40
C ASN A 65 -17.14 14.14 -20.97
N LYS A 66 -16.03 13.43 -20.83
CA LYS A 66 -15.40 13.13 -19.53
C LYS A 66 -15.05 14.38 -18.72
N THR A 67 -14.79 15.52 -19.36
CA THR A 67 -14.52 16.78 -18.66
C THR A 67 -15.71 17.27 -17.83
N GLY A 68 -16.92 16.84 -18.15
CA GLY A 68 -18.10 17.16 -17.35
C GLY A 68 -18.16 16.52 -15.96
N ILE A 69 -17.26 15.57 -15.67
CA ILE A 69 -17.26 14.90 -14.36
C ILE A 69 -16.87 15.86 -13.23
N ASP A 70 -15.99 16.82 -13.48
CA ASP A 70 -15.60 17.81 -12.49
C ASP A 70 -16.80 18.64 -12.02
N ASP A 71 -17.58 19.17 -12.97
CA ASP A 71 -18.80 19.89 -12.67
C ASP A 71 -19.85 19.01 -11.98
N GLY A 72 -19.97 17.76 -12.41
CA GLY A 72 -20.87 16.77 -11.82
C GLY A 72 -20.57 16.53 -10.34
N MET A 73 -19.31 16.35 -10.00
CA MET A 73 -18.86 16.14 -8.60
C MET A 73 -19.08 17.40 -7.75
N ARG A 74 -18.72 18.58 -8.25
CA ARG A 74 -18.80 19.82 -7.48
C ARG A 74 -20.24 20.27 -7.24
N GLN A 75 -21.13 20.01 -8.18
CA GLN A 75 -22.54 20.35 -8.04
C GLN A 75 -23.32 19.25 -7.29
N ALA A 76 -23.05 17.99 -7.55
CA ALA A 76 -23.60 16.79 -6.92
C ALA A 76 -25.06 16.98 -6.45
N ARG A 77 -25.99 17.24 -7.38
CA ARG A 77 -27.40 17.52 -7.07
C ARG A 77 -28.34 16.62 -7.86
N ILE A 78 -29.55 16.48 -7.36
CA ILE A 78 -30.69 15.96 -8.14
C ILE A 78 -31.52 17.17 -8.58
N CYS A 79 -31.74 17.31 -9.87
CA CYS A 79 -32.61 18.41 -10.35
C CYS A 79 -34.07 18.18 -9.94
N PRO A 80 -34.91 19.23 -9.86
CA PRO A 80 -36.31 19.11 -9.41
C PRO A 80 -37.11 18.06 -10.18
N THR A 81 -36.95 17.98 -11.49
CA THR A 81 -37.66 17.01 -12.35
C THR A 81 -37.26 15.56 -12.00
N CYS A 82 -35.97 15.29 -11.77
CA CYS A 82 -35.56 13.96 -11.36
C CYS A 82 -36.00 13.63 -9.94
N LEU A 83 -35.94 14.61 -9.03
CA LEU A 83 -36.41 14.38 -7.66
C LEU A 83 -37.90 14.05 -7.60
N GLU A 84 -38.75 14.76 -8.35
CA GLU A 84 -40.15 14.47 -8.48
C GLU A 84 -40.44 13.08 -9.04
N ARG A 85 -39.69 12.70 -10.11
CA ARG A 85 -39.78 11.38 -10.70
C ARG A 85 -39.41 10.28 -9.70
N ILE A 86 -38.29 10.41 -8.99
CA ILE A 86 -37.88 9.46 -7.96
C ILE A 86 -38.95 9.35 -6.88
N SER A 87 -39.41 10.49 -6.36
CA SER A 87 -40.40 10.51 -5.27
C SER A 87 -41.70 9.80 -5.66
N ASN A 88 -42.11 9.87 -6.92
CA ASN A 88 -43.30 9.20 -7.43
C ASN A 88 -43.12 7.69 -7.66
N ASN A 89 -41.85 7.24 -7.79
CA ASN A 89 -41.53 5.84 -8.08
C ASN A 89 -41.07 5.06 -6.84
N LEU A 90 -40.91 5.70 -5.69
CA LEU A 90 -40.51 5.01 -4.45
C LEU A 90 -41.59 4.03 -4.03
N SER A 91 -41.25 2.74 -3.99
CA SER A 91 -42.21 1.67 -3.72
C SER A 91 -41.90 0.90 -2.42
N SER A 92 -40.75 1.11 -1.81
CA SER A 92 -40.35 0.38 -0.61
C SER A 92 -39.69 1.28 0.45
N PRO A 93 -39.79 0.91 1.75
CA PRO A 93 -39.05 1.61 2.80
C PRO A 93 -37.52 1.62 2.59
N GLU A 94 -36.99 0.58 1.96
CA GLU A 94 -35.55 0.49 1.61
C GLU A 94 -35.15 1.59 0.62
N GLN A 95 -35.94 1.80 -0.42
CA GLN A 95 -35.66 2.87 -1.40
C GLN A 95 -35.72 4.26 -0.77
N ILE A 96 -36.64 4.47 0.19
CA ILE A 96 -36.68 5.75 0.94
C ILE A 96 -35.41 5.97 1.74
N ASN A 97 -34.93 4.95 2.46
CA ASN A 97 -33.69 5.04 3.21
C ASN A 97 -32.50 5.31 2.30
N ILE A 98 -32.40 4.62 1.16
CA ILE A 98 -31.33 4.84 0.18
C ILE A 98 -31.38 6.26 -0.39
N LEU A 99 -32.57 6.84 -0.61
CA LEU A 99 -32.70 8.23 -1.05
C LEU A 99 -32.17 9.22 -0.01
N GLU A 100 -32.42 8.98 1.27
CA GLU A 100 -31.88 9.83 2.35
C GLU A 100 -30.36 9.71 2.42
N ASP A 101 -29.80 8.49 2.35
CA ASP A 101 -28.36 8.26 2.31
C ASP A 101 -27.72 8.93 1.08
N LEU A 102 -28.38 8.83 -0.08
CA LEU A 102 -27.95 9.50 -1.30
C LEU A 102 -27.83 11.01 -1.13
N LYS A 103 -28.83 11.65 -0.49
CA LYS A 103 -28.80 13.10 -0.21
C LYS A 103 -27.63 13.48 0.71
N ILE A 104 -27.35 12.65 1.72
CA ILE A 104 -26.20 12.86 2.64
C ILE A 104 -24.89 12.80 1.86
N LEU A 105 -24.70 11.78 1.03
CA LEU A 105 -23.49 11.60 0.21
C LEU A 105 -23.32 12.73 -0.81
N MET A 106 -24.41 13.19 -1.43
CA MET A 106 -24.39 14.31 -2.36
C MET A 106 -24.02 15.63 -1.68
N ASN A 107 -24.56 15.91 -0.49
CA ASN A 107 -24.18 17.07 0.30
C ASN A 107 -22.70 17.03 0.68
N PHE A 108 -22.17 15.85 0.95
CA PHE A 108 -20.76 15.67 1.19
C PHE A 108 -19.92 15.99 -0.05
N LEU A 109 -20.31 15.47 -1.23
CA LEU A 109 -19.61 15.74 -2.49
C LEU A 109 -19.57 17.21 -2.87
N SER A 110 -20.69 17.93 -2.69
CA SER A 110 -20.81 19.35 -3.04
C SER A 110 -20.17 20.31 -2.02
N ASP A 111 -19.79 19.83 -0.84
CA ASP A 111 -19.14 20.64 0.19
C ASP A 111 -17.65 20.78 -0.09
N SER A 112 -17.24 21.95 -0.59
CA SER A 112 -15.86 22.25 -0.95
C SER A 112 -14.86 22.11 0.22
N SER A 113 -15.33 22.23 1.46
CA SER A 113 -14.48 22.04 2.64
C SER A 113 -14.07 20.57 2.85
N LYS A 114 -14.77 19.64 2.21
CA LYS A 114 -14.56 18.19 2.31
C LYS A 114 -13.84 17.60 1.10
N TRP A 115 -13.60 18.40 0.06
CA TRP A 115 -12.86 17.94 -1.10
C TRP A 115 -11.45 17.51 -0.70
N ASN A 116 -10.99 16.42 -1.32
CA ASN A 116 -9.68 15.82 -1.03
C ASN A 116 -9.49 15.26 0.39
N GLN A 117 -10.56 15.19 1.20
CA GLN A 117 -10.54 14.42 2.44
C GLN A 117 -10.65 12.93 2.15
N ASP A 118 -10.09 12.11 3.03
CA ASP A 118 -10.20 10.66 2.90
C ASP A 118 -11.61 10.23 3.32
N ILE A 119 -12.37 9.68 2.37
CA ILE A 119 -13.75 9.22 2.62
C ILE A 119 -13.77 8.10 3.65
N LEU A 120 -12.70 7.33 3.75
CA LEU A 120 -12.57 6.26 4.74
C LEU A 120 -12.59 6.79 6.19
N ASP A 121 -12.14 8.04 6.41
CA ASP A 121 -12.20 8.69 7.72
C ASP A 121 -13.64 8.96 8.21
N LEU A 122 -14.63 8.92 7.31
CA LEU A 122 -16.03 9.20 7.60
C LEU A 122 -16.88 7.95 7.84
N VAL A 123 -16.51 6.83 7.24
CA VAL A 123 -17.33 5.61 7.20
C VAL A 123 -16.84 4.56 8.20
N ILE A 124 -15.58 4.60 8.57
CA ILE A 124 -14.98 3.68 9.53
C ILE A 124 -14.88 4.38 10.89
N PRO A 125 -15.57 3.90 11.96
CA PRO A 125 -15.35 4.41 13.30
C PRO A 125 -13.85 4.23 13.59
N GLN A 126 -13.17 5.33 13.83
CA GLN A 126 -11.75 5.52 14.06
C GLN A 126 -10.98 4.26 14.49
N HIS A 127 -10.70 3.35 13.57
CA HIS A 127 -9.47 2.60 13.64
C HIS A 127 -8.37 3.64 13.48
N GLN A 128 -7.47 3.72 14.44
CA GLN A 128 -6.41 4.71 14.57
C GLN A 128 -5.92 5.15 13.19
N SER A 129 -6.21 6.39 12.81
CA SER A 129 -5.81 6.94 11.51
C SER A 129 -4.31 6.71 11.35
N ILE A 130 -3.94 5.88 10.37
CA ILE A 130 -2.53 5.67 10.04
C ILE A 130 -2.01 7.03 9.62
N LYS A 131 -1.12 7.62 10.42
CA LYS A 131 -0.50 8.90 10.07
C LYS A 131 0.24 8.72 8.77
N LYS A 132 -0.22 9.38 7.72
CA LYS A 132 0.48 9.36 6.42
C LYS A 132 1.92 9.84 6.59
N ARG A 133 2.83 9.14 5.97
CA ARG A 133 4.26 9.42 6.02
C ARG A 133 4.68 10.25 4.80
N LYS A 134 5.71 11.06 4.97
CA LYS A 134 6.40 11.66 3.83
C LYS A 134 7.60 10.77 3.49
N SER A 135 7.76 10.41 2.22
CA SER A 135 8.98 9.73 1.78
C SER A 135 10.22 10.59 2.07
N LYS A 136 11.34 9.96 2.37
CA LYS A 136 12.61 10.64 2.68
C LYS A 136 13.07 11.55 1.53
N LYS A 137 12.77 11.15 0.29
CA LYS A 137 12.99 11.97 -0.92
C LYS A 137 11.67 12.13 -1.68
N SER A 138 11.39 13.36 -2.14
CA SER A 138 10.19 13.63 -2.92
C SER A 138 10.18 12.82 -4.23
N GLY A 139 9.07 12.15 -4.51
CA GLY A 139 8.90 11.35 -5.73
C GLY A 139 9.62 10.00 -5.73
N GLU A 140 10.31 9.63 -4.66
CA GLU A 140 11.03 8.35 -4.53
C GLU A 140 10.58 7.59 -3.29
N ILE A 141 10.59 6.27 -3.38
CA ILE A 141 10.48 5.33 -2.25
C ILE A 141 11.78 4.55 -2.18
N ASN A 142 12.49 4.71 -1.09
CA ASN A 142 13.79 4.09 -0.86
C ASN A 142 13.62 2.83 -0.01
N VAL A 143 14.08 1.70 -0.51
CA VAL A 143 13.96 0.37 0.11
C VAL A 143 15.35 -0.20 0.33
N VAL A 144 15.64 -0.71 1.52
CA VAL A 144 16.85 -1.50 1.75
C VAL A 144 16.52 -2.98 1.88
N ILE A 145 17.35 -3.83 1.29
CA ILE A 145 17.27 -5.29 1.42
C ILE A 145 18.26 -5.74 2.47
N ALA A 146 17.75 -6.22 3.59
CA ALA A 146 18.51 -6.78 4.71
C ALA A 146 18.45 -8.32 4.68
N SER A 147 19.58 -8.99 4.75
CA SER A 147 19.61 -10.46 4.81
C SER A 147 20.90 -11.01 5.38
N PRO A 148 20.87 -12.16 6.07
CA PRO A 148 22.06 -12.94 6.39
C PRO A 148 22.71 -13.52 5.13
N SER A 149 23.94 -14.00 5.27
CA SER A 149 24.73 -14.48 4.14
C SER A 149 24.17 -15.72 3.43
N ASP A 150 23.38 -16.55 4.10
CA ASP A 150 22.73 -17.74 3.52
C ASP A 150 21.54 -17.42 2.59
N ALA A 151 21.00 -16.20 2.68
CA ALA A 151 19.95 -15.69 1.78
C ALA A 151 20.53 -14.80 0.65
N TRP A 152 21.80 -14.96 0.30
CA TRP A 152 22.49 -14.15 -0.70
C TRP A 152 21.84 -14.21 -2.09
N LEU A 153 21.28 -15.38 -2.47
CA LEU A 153 20.63 -15.57 -3.77
C LEU A 153 19.32 -14.78 -3.85
N GLU A 154 18.52 -14.83 -2.81
CA GLU A 154 17.30 -14.06 -2.65
C GLU A 154 17.60 -12.56 -2.70
N ARG A 155 18.59 -12.14 -1.92
CA ARG A 155 19.06 -10.75 -1.90
C ARG A 155 19.51 -10.28 -3.28
N LYS A 156 20.39 -11.02 -3.93
CA LYS A 156 20.90 -10.69 -5.28
C LYS A 156 19.75 -10.55 -6.28
N ASN A 157 18.80 -11.48 -6.28
CA ASN A 157 17.65 -11.44 -7.18
C ASN A 157 16.80 -10.19 -6.95
N LEU A 158 16.61 -9.75 -5.71
CA LEU A 158 15.87 -8.54 -5.39
C LEU A 158 16.62 -7.28 -5.81
N LEU A 159 17.92 -7.17 -5.52
CA LEU A 159 18.73 -6.02 -5.94
C LEU A 159 18.75 -5.85 -7.46
N GLU A 160 18.80 -6.95 -8.22
CA GLU A 160 18.84 -6.92 -9.68
C GLU A 160 17.46 -6.66 -10.33
N LYS A 161 16.37 -7.09 -9.72
CA LYS A 161 15.07 -7.19 -10.41
C LYS A 161 13.94 -6.37 -9.81
N LEU A 162 14.00 -6.02 -8.51
CA LEU A 162 12.85 -5.42 -7.83
C LEU A 162 12.43 -4.08 -8.45
N GLU A 163 13.35 -3.16 -8.68
CA GLU A 163 13.04 -1.88 -9.34
C GLU A 163 12.47 -2.06 -10.73
N ILE A 164 13.09 -2.95 -11.51
CA ILE A 164 12.71 -3.20 -12.91
C ILE A 164 11.30 -3.80 -12.98
N GLN A 165 11.01 -4.79 -12.14
CA GLN A 165 9.70 -5.45 -12.15
C GLN A 165 8.61 -4.58 -11.55
N PHE A 166 8.90 -3.80 -10.51
CA PHE A 166 7.99 -2.82 -9.95
C PHE A 166 7.54 -1.82 -11.03
N ARG A 167 8.48 -1.25 -11.78
CA ARG A 167 8.20 -0.34 -12.90
C ARG A 167 7.44 -1.02 -14.04
N ARG A 168 7.83 -2.26 -14.44
CA ARG A 168 7.16 -3.01 -15.52
C ARG A 168 5.73 -3.39 -15.17
N GLY A 169 5.44 -3.63 -13.91
CA GLY A 169 4.10 -3.87 -13.42
C GLY A 169 3.21 -2.62 -13.36
N HIS A 170 3.73 -1.45 -13.81
CA HIS A 170 3.05 -0.16 -13.71
C HIS A 170 2.74 0.30 -12.28
N HIS A 171 3.39 -0.29 -11.27
CA HIS A 171 3.17 0.07 -9.87
C HIS A 171 3.58 1.53 -9.60
N GLU A 172 4.64 2.04 -10.27
CA GLU A 172 5.02 3.45 -10.20
C GLU A 172 3.91 4.39 -10.71
N SER A 173 3.10 3.94 -11.67
CA SER A 173 1.97 4.72 -12.18
C SER A 173 0.81 4.81 -11.19
N TYR A 174 0.63 3.78 -10.35
CA TYR A 174 -0.41 3.78 -9.33
C TYR A 174 -0.02 4.59 -8.10
N CYS A 175 1.20 4.41 -7.63
CA CYS A 175 1.68 5.09 -6.43
C CYS A 175 2.42 6.41 -6.71
N CYS A 176 2.53 6.82 -8.00
CA CYS A 176 3.18 8.08 -8.41
C CYS A 176 4.60 8.28 -7.86
N LYS A 177 5.29 7.19 -7.49
CA LYS A 177 6.62 7.22 -6.89
C LYS A 177 7.55 6.20 -7.54
N ARG A 178 8.82 6.60 -7.70
CA ARG A 178 9.87 5.73 -8.20
C ARG A 178 10.43 4.89 -7.04
N LEU A 179 10.53 3.58 -7.24
CA LEU A 179 11.20 2.68 -6.31
C LEU A 179 12.73 2.71 -6.52
N ILE A 180 13.48 2.87 -5.44
CA ILE A 180 14.93 2.79 -5.41
C ILE A 180 15.34 1.74 -4.39
N VAL A 181 16.08 0.73 -4.82
CA VAL A 181 16.50 -0.39 -3.97
C VAL A 181 17.97 -0.23 -3.59
N HIS A 182 18.26 -0.35 -2.31
CA HIS A 182 19.60 -0.23 -1.73
C HIS A 182 20.06 -1.53 -1.12
N GLY A 183 21.36 -1.76 -1.20
CA GLY A 183 22.08 -2.78 -0.47
C GLY A 183 23.23 -2.18 0.32
N TRP A 184 23.82 -2.95 1.24
CA TRP A 184 25.07 -2.55 1.88
C TRP A 184 26.24 -2.46 0.87
N GLU A 185 26.09 -3.09 -0.29
CA GLU A 185 27.02 -3.03 -1.42
C GLU A 185 27.16 -1.62 -1.99
N ASP A 186 26.14 -0.77 -1.80
CA ASP A 186 26.16 0.63 -2.27
C ASP A 186 27.01 1.55 -1.38
N LEU A 187 27.46 1.04 -0.23
CA LEU A 187 28.24 1.81 0.71
C LEU A 187 29.69 1.91 0.26
N ALA A 188 30.22 3.10 0.39
CA ALA A 188 31.67 3.31 0.23
C ALA A 188 32.43 2.62 1.35
N SER A 189 33.54 1.96 1.02
CA SER A 189 34.45 1.40 2.02
C SER A 189 34.98 2.52 2.91
N GLN A 190 34.77 2.37 4.22
CA GLN A 190 35.28 3.33 5.22
C GLN A 190 35.61 2.62 6.52
N SER A 191 36.48 3.27 7.32
CA SER A 191 36.82 2.78 8.64
C SER A 191 35.70 3.01 9.63
N GLY A 192 35.42 2.01 10.49
CA GLY A 192 34.41 2.05 11.52
C GLY A 192 33.71 0.70 11.69
N TYR A 193 32.82 0.62 12.66
CA TYR A 193 32.01 -0.58 12.87
C TYR A 193 30.94 -0.68 11.77
N SER A 194 30.96 -1.78 11.03
CA SER A 194 30.13 -1.94 9.80
C SER A 194 28.65 -1.67 10.04
N GLN A 195 28.08 -2.17 11.15
CA GLN A 195 26.67 -1.99 11.43
C GLN A 195 26.29 -0.53 11.74
N ASP A 196 27.17 0.22 12.41
CA ASP A 196 26.93 1.65 12.67
C ASP A 196 26.95 2.47 11.38
N ILE A 197 27.82 2.09 10.44
CA ILE A 197 27.88 2.70 9.12
C ILE A 197 26.59 2.43 8.36
N ILE A 198 26.11 1.16 8.31
CA ILE A 198 24.88 0.76 7.67
C ILE A 198 23.68 1.49 8.26
N ASN A 199 23.57 1.49 9.59
CA ASN A 199 22.46 2.14 10.29
C ASN A 199 22.40 3.64 9.99
N ARG A 200 23.56 4.32 10.04
CA ARG A 200 23.64 5.77 9.81
C ARG A 200 23.42 6.16 8.35
N GLN A 201 24.01 5.42 7.41
CA GLN A 201 24.00 5.81 6.00
C GLN A 201 22.80 5.29 5.22
N ILE A 202 22.30 4.10 5.57
CA ILE A 202 21.19 3.48 4.87
C ILE A 202 19.92 3.56 5.69
N ILE A 203 19.87 2.91 6.86
CA ILE A 203 18.62 2.69 7.61
C ILE A 203 17.93 4.01 7.98
N CYS A 204 18.68 5.05 8.32
CA CYS A 204 18.11 6.37 8.60
C CYS A 204 17.53 7.08 7.36
N ASN A 205 17.89 6.65 6.16
CA ASN A 205 17.57 7.34 4.90
C ASN A 205 16.59 6.58 4.00
N VAL A 206 16.14 5.38 4.39
CA VAL A 206 15.17 4.58 3.62
C VAL A 206 13.76 4.72 4.19
N ASP A 207 12.79 4.42 3.34
CA ASP A 207 11.38 4.38 3.68
C ASP A 207 10.95 2.98 4.14
N PHE A 208 11.58 1.93 3.61
CA PHE A 208 11.32 0.54 3.96
C PHE A 208 12.59 -0.25 4.24
N VAL A 209 12.50 -1.15 5.22
CA VAL A 209 13.47 -2.22 5.48
C VAL A 209 12.80 -3.55 5.13
N VAL A 210 13.31 -4.24 4.12
CA VAL A 210 12.87 -5.58 3.70
C VAL A 210 13.87 -6.59 4.24
N ALA A 211 13.51 -7.27 5.32
CA ALA A 211 14.35 -8.29 5.95
C ALA A 211 13.97 -9.70 5.47
N ILE A 212 14.96 -10.44 4.99
CA ILE A 212 14.80 -11.80 4.46
C ILE A 212 15.62 -12.74 5.32
N PHE A 213 14.98 -13.80 5.81
CA PHE A 213 15.61 -14.84 6.62
C PHE A 213 15.41 -16.21 5.96
N LYS A 214 16.49 -17.01 5.92
CA LYS A 214 16.43 -18.35 5.33
C LYS A 214 16.62 -19.42 6.38
N TYR A 215 17.85 -19.71 6.77
CA TYR A 215 18.18 -20.76 7.73
C TYR A 215 18.82 -20.23 9.01
N LYS A 216 19.35 -19.00 9.00
CA LYS A 216 20.04 -18.39 10.14
C LYS A 216 19.71 -16.91 10.29
N LEU A 217 20.01 -16.35 11.47
CA LEU A 217 19.87 -14.92 11.75
C LEU A 217 21.03 -14.08 11.21
N GLY A 218 22.21 -14.65 11.13
CA GLY A 218 23.46 -13.96 10.87
C GLY A 218 24.30 -13.75 12.13
N THR A 219 25.32 -12.89 12.04
CA THR A 219 26.25 -12.66 13.15
C THR A 219 25.71 -11.61 14.11
N PRO A 220 25.81 -11.83 15.45
CA PRO A 220 25.45 -10.84 16.46
C PRO A 220 26.20 -9.52 16.28
N THR A 221 25.54 -8.41 16.60
CA THR A 221 26.16 -7.08 16.62
C THR A 221 26.57 -6.72 18.04
N ILE A 222 27.70 -6.02 18.15
CA ILE A 222 28.31 -5.66 19.45
C ILE A 222 28.34 -4.13 19.57
N ASP A 223 27.99 -3.63 20.72
CA ASP A 223 28.21 -2.23 21.09
C ASP A 223 29.69 -2.04 21.45
N ILE A 224 30.38 -1.21 20.70
CA ILE A 224 31.81 -0.99 20.88
C ILE A 224 32.13 -0.34 22.23
N ALA A 225 31.27 0.53 22.73
CA ALA A 225 31.52 1.26 23.97
C ALA A 225 31.39 0.37 25.21
N THR A 226 30.48 -0.60 25.16
CA THR A 226 30.17 -1.49 26.30
C THR A 226 30.68 -2.90 26.11
N ASN A 227 31.12 -3.27 24.91
CA ASN A 227 31.49 -4.61 24.49
C ASN A 227 30.40 -5.68 24.77
N GLN A 228 29.15 -5.24 24.78
CA GLN A 228 27.99 -6.11 24.97
C GLN A 228 27.27 -6.37 23.64
N GLU A 229 26.58 -7.50 23.57
CA GLU A 229 25.71 -7.81 22.43
C GLU A 229 24.60 -6.77 22.34
N ARG A 230 24.46 -6.11 21.17
CA ARG A 230 23.46 -5.09 20.88
C ARG A 230 22.22 -5.70 20.22
N SER A 231 22.44 -6.64 19.31
CA SER A 231 21.38 -7.38 18.65
C SER A 231 21.86 -8.78 18.27
N VAL A 232 20.90 -9.70 18.18
CA VAL A 232 21.12 -11.10 17.78
C VAL A 232 21.69 -11.25 16.37
N SER A 233 21.55 -10.24 15.52
CA SER A 233 22.23 -10.11 14.21
C SER A 233 22.07 -8.72 13.61
N GLY A 234 22.91 -8.39 12.62
CA GLY A 234 22.78 -7.14 11.85
C GLY A 234 21.42 -7.03 11.16
N THR A 235 20.99 -8.08 10.46
CA THR A 235 19.67 -8.11 9.79
C THR A 235 18.52 -7.96 10.79
N ALA A 236 18.62 -8.58 11.95
CA ALA A 236 17.63 -8.42 13.03
C ALA A 236 17.63 -6.99 13.58
N GLU A 237 18.80 -6.36 13.75
CA GLU A 237 18.93 -4.98 14.20
C GLU A 237 18.28 -3.99 13.21
N GLU A 238 18.55 -4.15 11.93
CA GLU A 238 17.96 -3.34 10.86
C GLU A 238 16.43 -3.43 10.87
N LEU A 239 15.88 -4.66 10.98
CA LEU A 239 14.44 -4.87 11.09
C LEU A 239 13.88 -4.27 12.38
N LEU A 240 14.48 -4.55 13.55
CA LEU A 240 13.99 -4.07 14.83
C LEU A 240 13.98 -2.54 14.92
N THR A 241 14.94 -1.87 14.27
CA THR A 241 14.97 -0.41 14.17
C THR A 241 13.72 0.12 13.47
N SER A 242 13.18 -0.63 12.51
CA SER A 242 11.97 -0.25 11.75
C SER A 242 10.66 -0.58 12.48
N LEU A 243 10.67 -1.48 13.48
CA LEU A 243 9.43 -1.90 14.16
C LEU A 243 8.88 -0.89 15.18
N ASN A 244 9.61 0.16 15.47
CA ASN A 244 9.15 1.20 16.40
C ASN A 244 8.28 2.23 15.66
N ASN A 245 7.08 1.79 15.24
CA ASN A 245 6.16 2.51 14.35
C ASN A 245 5.57 3.81 14.92
N SER A 246 5.82 4.13 16.19
CA SER A 246 5.32 5.38 16.80
C SER A 246 6.02 6.63 16.27
N MET A 247 7.15 6.48 15.55
CA MET A 247 7.92 7.58 14.98
C MET A 247 7.76 7.61 13.47
N ALA A 248 7.12 8.67 12.95
CA ALA A 248 6.88 8.86 11.52
C ALA A 248 8.16 9.01 10.66
N ASP A 249 9.30 9.20 11.28
CA ASP A 249 10.62 9.37 10.67
C ASP A 249 11.42 8.07 10.51
N LYS A 250 10.94 6.95 11.10
CA LYS A 250 11.60 5.64 10.96
C LYS A 250 11.07 4.85 9.76
N PRO A 251 11.88 3.99 9.14
CA PRO A 251 11.43 3.15 8.04
C PRO A 251 10.33 2.17 8.48
N LEU A 252 9.55 1.67 7.52
CA LEU A 252 8.60 0.59 7.73
C LEU A 252 9.29 -0.76 7.55
N GLY A 253 9.12 -1.67 8.50
CA GLY A 253 9.68 -3.02 8.46
C GLY A 253 8.79 -4.00 7.72
N MET A 254 9.39 -4.83 6.87
CA MET A 254 8.77 -5.97 6.20
C MET A 254 9.65 -7.20 6.42
N ALA A 255 9.09 -8.33 6.84
CA ALA A 255 9.87 -9.53 7.15
C ALA A 255 9.38 -10.75 6.39
N TYR A 256 10.31 -11.50 5.84
CA TYR A 256 10.04 -12.70 5.05
C TYR A 256 10.89 -13.87 5.52
N PHE A 257 10.25 -15.02 5.77
CA PHE A 257 10.92 -16.20 6.28
C PHE A 257 10.76 -17.36 5.31
N TYR A 258 11.87 -18.04 5.01
CA TYR A 258 11.82 -19.26 4.24
C TYR A 258 11.06 -20.36 4.99
N SER A 259 10.17 -21.06 4.27
CA SER A 259 9.22 -22.00 4.89
C SER A 259 9.79 -23.38 5.14
N LYS A 260 10.83 -23.78 4.39
CA LYS A 260 11.38 -25.13 4.48
C LYS A 260 12.52 -25.15 5.48
N ALA A 261 12.57 -26.20 6.30
CA ALA A 261 13.74 -26.45 7.15
C ALA A 261 14.98 -26.78 6.31
N PRO A 262 16.19 -26.53 6.79
CA PRO A 262 17.40 -26.91 6.08
C PRO A 262 17.43 -28.42 5.86
N SER A 263 17.68 -28.84 4.61
CA SER A 263 17.92 -30.25 4.28
C SER A 263 19.40 -30.54 4.53
N VAL A 264 19.67 -31.47 5.44
CA VAL A 264 21.04 -31.77 5.84
C VAL A 264 21.53 -33.02 5.16
N SER A 265 22.49 -32.85 4.25
CA SER A 265 23.37 -33.94 3.76
C SER A 265 24.83 -33.61 4.15
N VAL A 266 25.14 -33.48 5.44
CA VAL A 266 26.37 -32.84 5.92
C VAL A 266 27.05 -33.72 6.98
N ASP A 267 28.33 -33.52 7.15
CA ASP A 267 29.14 -34.18 8.19
C ASP A 267 28.59 -33.83 9.58
N LEU A 268 28.74 -34.70 10.54
CA LEU A 268 28.16 -34.64 11.87
C LEU A 268 28.55 -33.36 12.62
N ASP A 269 29.71 -32.79 12.35
CA ASP A 269 30.22 -31.58 13.03
C ASP A 269 29.46 -30.31 12.63
N ASP A 270 28.92 -30.24 11.41
CA ASP A 270 28.16 -29.07 10.92
C ASP A 270 26.68 -29.12 11.36
N LEU A 271 26.17 -30.30 11.76
CA LEU A 271 24.78 -30.49 12.17
C LEU A 271 24.40 -29.66 13.38
N GLU A 272 25.29 -29.58 14.37
CA GLU A 272 25.04 -28.82 15.59
C GLU A 272 24.97 -27.30 15.31
N ILE A 273 25.84 -26.82 14.44
CA ILE A 273 25.86 -25.42 14.02
C ILE A 273 24.57 -25.08 13.27
N ILE A 274 24.17 -25.89 12.30
CA ILE A 274 22.93 -25.68 11.51
C ILE A 274 21.69 -25.71 12.41
N LYS A 275 21.66 -26.65 13.36
CA LYS A 275 20.56 -26.75 14.33
C LYS A 275 20.48 -25.51 15.21
N ASN A 276 21.60 -25.06 15.75
CA ASN A 276 21.65 -23.87 16.60
C ASN A 276 21.24 -22.61 15.83
N ASP A 277 21.69 -22.44 14.59
CA ASP A 277 21.29 -21.33 13.73
C ASP A 277 19.78 -21.34 13.46
N TRP A 278 19.22 -22.55 13.16
CA TRP A 278 17.80 -22.71 12.93
C TRP A 278 16.97 -22.45 14.19
N ASP A 279 17.38 -22.98 15.35
CA ASP A 279 16.69 -22.80 16.62
C ASP A 279 16.68 -21.30 17.03
N ASN A 280 17.79 -20.60 16.85
CA ASN A 280 17.89 -19.16 17.06
C ASN A 280 16.95 -18.38 16.12
N LEU A 281 16.88 -18.75 14.84
CA LEU A 281 15.96 -18.16 13.89
C LEU A 281 14.49 -18.39 14.31
N GLN A 282 14.13 -19.61 14.71
CA GLN A 282 12.76 -19.91 15.16
C GLN A 282 12.40 -19.16 16.45
N LYS A 283 13.34 -18.98 17.37
CA LYS A 283 13.15 -18.17 18.56
C LYS A 283 12.88 -16.71 18.19
N PHE A 284 13.75 -16.11 17.38
CA PHE A 284 13.57 -14.73 16.91
C PHE A 284 12.22 -14.54 16.19
N LYS A 285 11.84 -15.48 15.33
CA LYS A 285 10.54 -15.46 14.63
C LYS A 285 9.37 -15.42 15.61
N LYS A 286 9.43 -16.16 16.71
CA LYS A 286 8.41 -16.12 17.77
C LYS A 286 8.40 -14.79 18.52
N ASP A 287 9.58 -14.22 18.79
CA ASP A 287 9.72 -12.97 19.53
C ASP A 287 9.17 -11.75 18.79
N ILE A 288 9.18 -11.80 17.44
CA ILE A 288 8.69 -10.70 16.61
C ILE A 288 7.25 -10.89 16.10
N GLN A 289 6.64 -12.08 16.25
CA GLN A 289 5.31 -12.38 15.69
C GLN A 289 4.19 -11.44 16.16
N ASN A 290 4.32 -10.86 17.36
CA ASN A 290 3.37 -9.89 17.91
C ASN A 290 3.71 -8.43 17.53
N LYS A 291 4.83 -8.20 16.84
CA LYS A 291 5.33 -6.87 16.48
C LYS A 291 5.24 -6.59 14.99
N ILE A 292 5.23 -7.65 14.17
CA ILE A 292 5.18 -7.55 12.72
C ILE A 292 4.41 -8.73 12.12
N LEU A 293 3.60 -8.43 11.12
CA LEU A 293 3.01 -9.45 10.25
C LEU A 293 4.05 -9.87 9.21
N TYR A 294 4.74 -10.98 9.45
CA TYR A 294 5.69 -11.55 8.49
C TYR A 294 5.01 -12.50 7.51
N LYS A 295 5.63 -12.72 6.35
CA LYS A 295 5.17 -13.67 5.36
C LYS A 295 6.18 -14.79 5.10
N PRO A 296 5.69 -16.04 4.87
CA PRO A 296 6.54 -17.13 4.42
C PRO A 296 6.80 -17.03 2.90
N TYR A 297 7.93 -17.59 2.44
CA TYR A 297 8.20 -17.84 1.03
C TYR A 297 8.85 -19.21 0.82
N THR A 298 8.76 -19.76 -0.39
CA THR A 298 9.33 -21.09 -0.75
C THR A 298 10.32 -21.04 -1.89
N GLU A 299 10.17 -20.06 -2.78
CA GLU A 299 10.99 -19.90 -3.98
C GLU A 299 11.43 -18.43 -4.10
N THR A 300 12.62 -18.22 -4.67
CA THR A 300 13.16 -16.85 -4.86
C THR A 300 12.28 -16.02 -5.80
N GLY A 301 11.65 -16.65 -6.81
CA GLY A 301 10.75 -15.98 -7.73
C GLY A 301 9.46 -15.51 -7.05
N ASP A 302 8.86 -16.35 -6.21
CA ASP A 302 7.65 -16.04 -5.46
C ASP A 302 7.90 -14.89 -4.47
N LEU A 303 9.06 -14.91 -3.79
CA LEU A 303 9.46 -13.86 -2.87
C LEU A 303 9.41 -12.47 -3.52
N LEU A 304 9.95 -12.34 -4.73
CA LEU A 304 9.94 -11.08 -5.47
C LEU A 304 8.53 -10.57 -5.73
N GLN A 305 7.59 -11.43 -6.14
CA GLN A 305 6.20 -11.05 -6.38
C GLN A 305 5.46 -10.68 -5.08
N ILE A 306 5.71 -11.41 -3.99
CA ILE A 306 5.16 -11.12 -2.67
C ILE A 306 5.62 -9.73 -2.21
N ILE A 307 6.92 -9.42 -2.34
CA ILE A 307 7.49 -8.13 -1.94
C ILE A 307 6.91 -6.98 -2.77
N ILE A 308 6.78 -7.15 -4.10
CA ILE A 308 6.18 -6.13 -4.97
C ILE A 308 4.76 -5.83 -4.52
N SER A 309 3.92 -6.85 -4.34
CA SER A 309 2.53 -6.68 -3.90
C SER A 309 2.43 -6.02 -2.51
N ASP A 310 3.34 -6.35 -1.59
CA ASP A 310 3.33 -5.77 -0.25
C ASP A 310 3.84 -4.33 -0.24
N LEU A 311 4.85 -4.01 -1.04
CA LEU A 311 5.33 -2.63 -1.22
C LEU A 311 4.23 -1.75 -1.78
N GLU A 312 3.53 -2.20 -2.83
CA GLU A 312 2.42 -1.44 -3.43
C GLU A 312 1.37 -1.09 -2.38
N LYS A 313 0.89 -2.08 -1.61
CA LYS A 313 -0.11 -1.86 -0.56
C LYS A 313 0.38 -0.90 0.51
N ASN A 314 1.60 -1.12 1.02
CA ASN A 314 2.15 -0.26 2.06
C ASN A 314 2.43 1.16 1.57
N ILE A 315 2.80 1.36 0.30
CA ILE A 315 2.99 2.69 -0.27
C ILE A 315 1.65 3.43 -0.32
N ILE A 316 0.60 2.77 -0.80
CA ILE A 316 -0.76 3.34 -0.84
C ILE A 316 -1.24 3.66 0.58
N ASP A 317 -1.06 2.74 1.53
CA ASP A 317 -1.56 2.91 2.89
C ASP A 317 -0.84 4.02 3.66
N TYR A 318 0.48 4.16 3.49
CA TYR A 318 1.30 5.02 4.34
C TYR A 318 1.83 6.29 3.69
N PHE A 319 1.93 6.36 2.34
CA PHE A 319 2.56 7.48 1.64
C PHE A 319 1.62 8.21 0.65
N GLU A 320 0.48 7.65 0.32
CA GLU A 320 -0.57 8.24 -0.51
C GLU A 320 -1.87 8.46 0.27
#